data_ad12b870b29c08bda5a5a76205542e28
#
_entry.id   ad12b870b29c08bda5a5a76205542e28
#
_cell.length_a   1.000
_cell.length_b   1.000
_cell.length_c   1.000
_cell.angle_alpha   90.00
_cell.angle_beta   90.00
_cell.angle_gamma   90.00
#
_symmetry.space_group_name_H-M   'P 1'
#
loop_
_entity.id
_entity.type
_entity.pdbx_description
1 polymer ?
#
loop_
_entity_poly.entity_id
_entity_poly.type
_entity_poly.pdbx_seq_one_letter_code
_entity_poly.pdbx_strand_id
1 'polypeptide(L)'
;MKLQHIASVAALSLFALGAQAEQTMTITSYGGAYQESQDKAYFQPFSQKTGVKILQDSWNNEVSKLKAMVDTGQVSWDVVDVEPAIALQGCDEGWLQKIDYDAIGVKKDSMVKGAALDCAIGTIVFGTIYAYDADKFPNGGPQTAADFWDVKKFPGPRALRKSPKTTLEFALVADGVPTEDVYEVLNTPEGIERAFAKLDEIRPNVKVWWTAGAQPVQLLADGEVAMATAWNGRIYDAVKNDKKNFKIVWDGQALDFNLWAIPKGAKHLDLAKQFIKFTMDPDVMAKQSQYISYGPTLLEVGKRVPQNILADLPTAPENMKNAYPVSADFWADHDEELTERFNIWLAK
;
A
#
# COMPACT_ATOMS: atom_id res chain seq x y z
N MET A 1 83.88 30.00 21.88
CA MET A 1 82.42 30.14 22.14
C MET A 1 81.67 29.47 20.99
N LYS A 2 81.15 28.29 21.21
CA LYS A 2 80.33 27.54 20.20
C LYS A 2 78.86 27.69 20.54
N LEU A 3 78.09 28.34 19.67
CA LEU A 3 76.64 28.37 19.75
C LEU A 3 76.06 27.09 19.14
N GLN A 4 75.32 26.32 19.93
CA GLN A 4 74.55 25.18 19.47
C GLN A 4 73.16 25.66 19.09
N HIS A 5 72.77 25.43 17.85
CA HIS A 5 71.38 25.63 17.40
C HIS A 5 70.60 24.35 17.66
N ILE A 6 69.57 24.45 18.53
CA ILE A 6 68.55 23.42 18.75
C ILE A 6 67.46 23.67 17.77
N ALA A 7 67.33 22.79 16.79
CA ALA A 7 66.16 22.79 15.86
C ALA A 7 65.05 21.94 16.46
N SER A 8 63.97 22.58 16.90
CA SER A 8 62.73 21.92 17.34
C SER A 8 61.91 21.52 16.10
N VAL A 9 61.81 20.21 15.87
CA VAL A 9 60.90 19.64 14.85
C VAL A 9 59.54 19.48 15.51
N ALA A 10 58.59 20.35 15.14
CA ALA A 10 57.20 20.21 15.50
C ALA A 10 56.51 19.23 14.52
N ALA A 11 56.21 18.02 14.98
CA ALA A 11 55.42 17.04 14.24
C ALA A 11 53.96 17.47 14.23
N LEU A 12 53.46 18.01 13.10
CA LEU A 12 52.02 18.22 12.87
C LEU A 12 51.38 16.84 12.57
N SER A 13 50.70 16.28 13.55
CA SER A 13 49.80 15.14 13.35
C SER A 13 48.54 15.63 12.67
N LEU A 14 48.44 15.50 11.34
CA LEU A 14 47.20 15.66 10.60
C LEU A 14 46.26 14.48 10.97
N PHE A 15 45.31 14.73 11.84
CA PHE A 15 44.13 13.90 11.94
C PHE A 15 43.31 14.08 10.65
N ALA A 16 43.47 13.15 9.71
CA ALA A 16 42.53 13.00 8.61
C ALA A 16 41.19 12.52 9.20
N LEU A 17 40.31 13.45 9.53
CA LEU A 17 38.89 13.15 9.67
C LEU A 17 38.43 12.66 8.30
N GLY A 18 38.44 11.36 8.09
CA GLY A 18 37.79 10.73 6.96
C GLY A 18 36.30 11.11 7.00
N ALA A 19 35.90 12.02 6.13
CA ALA A 19 34.48 12.25 5.87
C ALA A 19 33.93 10.90 5.37
N GLN A 20 33.32 10.14 6.27
CA GLN A 20 32.60 8.94 5.91
C GLN A 20 31.45 9.41 5.02
N ALA A 21 31.47 9.06 3.74
CA ALA A 21 30.40 9.40 2.82
C ALA A 21 29.08 8.92 3.46
N GLU A 22 28.11 9.83 3.57
CA GLU A 22 26.79 9.54 4.12
C GLU A 22 26.17 8.40 3.31
N GLN A 23 25.94 7.26 3.94
CA GLN A 23 25.28 6.13 3.27
C GLN A 23 23.81 6.49 3.00
N THR A 24 23.38 6.34 1.77
CA THR A 24 22.00 6.61 1.35
C THR A 24 21.35 5.36 0.81
N MET A 25 20.03 5.23 0.94
CA MET A 25 19.23 4.25 0.22
C MET A 25 17.89 4.87 -0.19
N THR A 26 17.30 4.40 -1.28
CA THR A 26 16.01 4.90 -1.78
C THR A 26 14.92 3.88 -1.52
N ILE A 27 13.86 4.32 -0.84
CA ILE A 27 12.65 3.54 -0.60
C ILE A 27 11.49 4.18 -1.35
N THR A 28 10.77 3.37 -2.12
CA THR A 28 9.60 3.79 -2.90
C THR A 28 8.33 3.20 -2.32
N SER A 29 7.31 4.04 -2.13
CA SER A 29 6.01 3.64 -1.60
C SER A 29 4.88 4.45 -2.26
N TYR A 30 3.68 4.46 -1.65
CA TYR A 30 2.46 5.03 -2.27
C TYR A 30 2.14 6.47 -1.83
N GLY A 31 3.09 7.21 -1.31
CA GLY A 31 2.93 8.62 -0.93
C GLY A 31 1.87 8.90 0.14
N GLY A 32 1.65 10.17 0.45
CA GLY A 32 0.62 10.68 1.37
C GLY A 32 0.68 10.06 2.77
N ALA A 33 -0.45 10.02 3.47
CA ALA A 33 -0.56 9.55 4.87
C ALA A 33 0.04 8.15 5.10
N TYR A 34 -0.02 7.24 4.11
CA TYR A 34 0.58 5.92 4.25
C TYR A 34 2.11 6.00 4.30
N GLN A 35 2.75 6.66 3.35
CA GLN A 35 4.21 6.80 3.36
C GLN A 35 4.69 7.65 4.53
N GLU A 36 3.91 8.65 4.95
CA GLU A 36 4.19 9.41 6.18
C GLU A 36 4.15 8.52 7.42
N SER A 37 3.22 7.55 7.50
CA SER A 37 3.19 6.56 8.57
C SER A 37 4.42 5.65 8.58
N GLN A 38 4.92 5.27 7.40
CA GLN A 38 6.16 4.50 7.23
C GLN A 38 7.38 5.34 7.62
N ASP A 39 7.40 6.62 7.25
CA ASP A 39 8.48 7.53 7.64
C ASP A 39 8.61 7.62 9.16
N LYS A 40 7.50 7.83 9.85
CA LYS A 40 7.46 7.92 11.33
C LYS A 40 7.78 6.59 12.02
N ALA A 41 7.27 5.48 11.49
CA ALA A 41 7.42 4.17 12.13
C ALA A 41 8.74 3.48 11.79
N TYR A 42 9.24 3.68 10.56
CA TYR A 42 10.35 2.90 10.00
C TYR A 42 11.52 3.76 9.56
N PHE A 43 11.33 4.76 8.67
CA PHE A 43 12.43 5.43 7.98
C PHE A 43 13.26 6.27 8.94
N GLN A 44 12.63 7.17 9.70
CA GLN A 44 13.33 7.99 10.69
C GLN A 44 13.99 7.14 11.78
N PRO A 45 13.32 6.14 12.42
CA PRO A 45 13.96 5.28 13.40
C PRO A 45 15.12 4.44 12.84
N PHE A 46 15.01 3.95 11.60
CA PHE A 46 16.11 3.25 10.95
C PHE A 46 17.31 4.16 10.70
N SER A 47 17.05 5.37 10.17
CA SER A 47 18.09 6.38 9.96
C SER A 47 18.79 6.76 11.27
N GLN A 48 18.04 6.97 12.33
CA GLN A 48 18.59 7.27 13.66
C GLN A 48 19.46 6.14 14.22
N LYS A 49 19.06 4.88 13.97
CA LYS A 49 19.78 3.70 14.46
C LYS A 49 21.06 3.42 13.69
N THR A 50 21.07 3.67 12.38
CA THR A 50 22.13 3.21 11.47
C THR A 50 23.00 4.33 10.90
N GLY A 51 22.55 5.58 10.96
CA GLY A 51 23.19 6.72 10.27
C GLY A 51 22.93 6.73 8.75
N VAL A 52 22.12 5.79 8.23
CA VAL A 52 21.76 5.75 6.80
C VAL A 52 20.69 6.77 6.51
N LYS A 53 20.87 7.62 5.50
CA LYS A 53 19.87 8.54 5.03
C LYS A 53 18.92 7.85 4.05
N ILE A 54 17.62 7.85 4.36
CA ILE A 54 16.59 7.34 3.46
C ILE A 54 16.11 8.45 2.55
N LEU A 55 16.25 8.21 1.25
CA LEU A 55 15.63 8.99 0.19
C LEU A 55 14.27 8.36 -0.12
N GLN A 56 13.23 9.18 -0.24
CA GLN A 56 11.87 8.71 -0.47
C GLN A 56 11.44 9.02 -1.90
N ASP A 57 10.88 8.02 -2.58
CA ASP A 57 10.17 8.17 -3.86
C ASP A 57 8.75 7.64 -3.70
N SER A 58 7.87 7.95 -4.65
CA SER A 58 6.50 7.46 -4.65
C SER A 58 6.09 6.98 -6.04
N TRP A 59 5.19 6.00 -6.07
CA TRP A 59 4.65 5.42 -7.27
C TRP A 59 3.18 4.97 -7.10
N ASN A 60 2.53 4.60 -8.20
CA ASN A 60 1.16 4.06 -8.19
C ASN A 60 1.10 2.80 -9.07
N ASN A 61 1.97 1.83 -8.79
CA ASN A 61 2.07 0.56 -9.52
C ASN A 61 2.50 0.72 -11.01
N GLU A 62 3.37 1.71 -11.31
CA GLU A 62 3.96 1.82 -12.65
C GLU A 62 5.01 0.72 -12.86
N VAL A 63 4.56 -0.55 -13.00
CA VAL A 63 5.40 -1.75 -13.13
C VAL A 63 6.39 -1.61 -14.28
N SER A 64 5.99 -1.00 -15.40
CA SER A 64 6.85 -0.75 -16.55
C SER A 64 8.09 0.09 -16.20
N LYS A 65 7.96 1.08 -15.30
CA LYS A 65 9.10 1.87 -14.79
C LYS A 65 10.08 1.00 -14.03
N LEU A 66 9.56 0.14 -13.14
CA LEU A 66 10.41 -0.77 -12.33
C LEU A 66 11.13 -1.77 -13.22
N LYS A 67 10.42 -2.42 -14.17
CA LYS A 67 11.02 -3.34 -15.14
C LYS A 67 12.10 -2.66 -15.98
N ALA A 68 11.83 -1.47 -16.53
CA ALA A 68 12.80 -0.72 -17.32
C ALA A 68 14.09 -0.38 -16.53
N MET A 69 13.99 -0.05 -15.25
CA MET A 69 15.18 0.16 -14.40
C MET A 69 16.01 -1.10 -14.25
N VAL A 70 15.38 -2.27 -14.07
CA VAL A 70 16.06 -3.56 -13.93
C VAL A 70 16.69 -3.99 -15.26
N ASP A 71 15.94 -3.92 -16.35
CA ASP A 71 16.39 -4.33 -17.69
C ASP A 71 17.58 -3.51 -18.19
N THR A 72 17.60 -2.22 -17.87
CA THR A 72 18.71 -1.32 -18.24
C THR A 72 19.88 -1.33 -17.25
N GLY A 73 19.74 -2.00 -16.10
CA GLY A 73 20.70 -1.96 -15.01
C GLY A 73 20.82 -0.59 -14.32
N GLN A 74 19.83 0.29 -14.52
CA GLN A 74 19.79 1.66 -13.95
C GLN A 74 18.83 1.70 -12.75
N VAL A 75 19.00 0.77 -11.82
CA VAL A 75 18.12 0.66 -10.64
C VAL A 75 18.40 1.79 -9.66
N SER A 76 17.42 2.67 -9.47
CA SER A 76 17.47 3.81 -8.54
C SER A 76 16.76 3.54 -7.21
N TRP A 77 15.98 2.49 -7.10
CA TRP A 77 15.26 2.08 -5.91
C TRP A 77 15.95 0.90 -5.22
N ASP A 78 16.10 0.97 -3.91
CA ASP A 78 16.69 -0.12 -3.11
C ASP A 78 15.63 -1.01 -2.48
N VAL A 79 14.51 -0.41 -2.06
CA VAL A 79 13.32 -1.12 -1.57
C VAL A 79 12.09 -0.51 -2.25
N VAL A 80 11.18 -1.35 -2.67
CA VAL A 80 9.90 -0.94 -3.24
C VAL A 80 8.77 -1.62 -2.47
N ASP A 81 7.75 -0.83 -2.18
CA ASP A 81 6.50 -1.29 -1.59
C ASP A 81 5.58 -1.74 -2.74
N VAL A 82 5.17 -3.00 -2.74
CA VAL A 82 4.41 -3.62 -3.83
C VAL A 82 3.16 -4.33 -3.33
N GLU A 83 2.18 -4.50 -4.21
CA GLU A 83 1.03 -5.38 -3.99
C GLU A 83 1.38 -6.84 -4.36
N PRO A 84 0.65 -7.87 -3.83
CA PRO A 84 1.02 -9.28 -4.03
C PRO A 84 1.12 -9.73 -5.47
N ALA A 85 0.20 -9.32 -6.36
CA ALA A 85 0.23 -9.70 -7.78
C ALA A 85 1.53 -9.21 -8.45
N ILE A 86 1.97 -7.98 -8.15
CA ILE A 86 3.23 -7.42 -8.65
C ILE A 86 4.43 -8.20 -8.10
N ALA A 87 4.36 -8.61 -6.83
CA ALA A 87 5.41 -9.41 -6.21
C ALA A 87 5.53 -10.80 -6.85
N LEU A 88 4.40 -11.46 -7.16
CA LEU A 88 4.37 -12.75 -7.86
C LEU A 88 4.96 -12.59 -9.27
N GLN A 89 4.44 -11.67 -10.06
CA GLN A 89 4.94 -11.40 -11.40
C GLN A 89 6.45 -11.07 -11.38
N GLY A 90 6.87 -10.21 -10.46
CA GLY A 90 8.28 -9.81 -10.35
C GLY A 90 9.21 -10.93 -9.92
N CYS A 91 8.70 -11.91 -9.19
CA CYS A 91 9.43 -13.11 -8.82
C CYS A 91 9.59 -14.05 -10.02
N ASP A 92 8.52 -14.30 -10.74
CA ASP A 92 8.47 -15.22 -11.87
C ASP A 92 9.27 -14.69 -13.07
N GLU A 93 9.16 -13.41 -13.38
CA GLU A 93 9.92 -12.75 -14.44
C GLU A 93 11.35 -12.39 -14.02
N GLY A 94 11.70 -12.54 -12.74
CA GLY A 94 13.07 -12.39 -12.23
C GLY A 94 13.57 -10.95 -12.07
N TRP A 95 12.69 -9.95 -11.96
CA TRP A 95 13.08 -8.56 -11.71
C TRP A 95 12.98 -8.15 -10.23
N LEU A 96 12.59 -9.08 -9.33
CA LEU A 96 12.72 -8.92 -7.89
C LEU A 96 13.74 -9.92 -7.29
N GLN A 97 14.35 -9.55 -6.18
CA GLN A 97 15.23 -10.42 -5.39
C GLN A 97 14.41 -11.36 -4.51
N LYS A 98 14.88 -12.59 -4.36
CA LYS A 98 14.31 -13.51 -3.34
C LYS A 98 14.57 -13.00 -1.93
N ILE A 99 13.58 -13.15 -1.06
CA ILE A 99 13.67 -12.81 0.36
C ILE A 99 14.29 -14.00 1.12
N ASP A 100 15.36 -13.71 1.84
CA ASP A 100 15.98 -14.67 2.76
C ASP A 100 15.30 -14.54 4.15
N TYR A 101 14.24 -15.32 4.36
CA TYR A 101 13.44 -15.31 5.59
C TYR A 101 14.27 -15.70 6.82
N ASP A 102 15.24 -16.61 6.67
CA ASP A 102 16.11 -17.06 7.77
C ASP A 102 17.06 -15.92 8.20
N ALA A 103 17.66 -15.19 7.24
CA ALA A 103 18.51 -14.04 7.52
C ALA A 103 17.72 -12.88 8.16
N ILE A 104 16.46 -12.69 7.77
CA ILE A 104 15.56 -11.70 8.38
C ILE A 104 15.16 -12.15 9.80
N GLY A 105 15.06 -13.46 10.04
CA GLY A 105 14.63 -14.03 11.32
C GLY A 105 13.12 -14.14 11.47
N VAL A 106 12.38 -14.21 10.36
CA VAL A 106 10.91 -14.35 10.33
C VAL A 106 10.54 -15.71 9.75
N LYS A 107 9.62 -16.41 10.40
CA LYS A 107 9.03 -17.62 9.86
C LYS A 107 7.80 -17.28 9.02
N LYS A 108 7.66 -17.88 7.83
CA LYS A 108 6.52 -17.63 6.94
C LYS A 108 5.17 -17.92 7.61
N ASP A 109 5.10 -18.94 8.46
CA ASP A 109 3.90 -19.34 9.22
C ASP A 109 3.55 -18.40 10.39
N SER A 110 4.47 -17.51 10.79
CA SER A 110 4.18 -16.44 11.76
C SER A 110 3.51 -15.21 11.15
N MET A 111 3.30 -15.21 9.85
CA MET A 111 2.66 -14.12 9.11
C MET A 111 1.21 -14.44 8.74
N VAL A 112 0.43 -13.41 8.49
CA VAL A 112 -0.91 -13.54 7.90
C VAL A 112 -0.78 -14.29 6.57
N LYS A 113 -1.70 -15.22 6.30
CA LYS A 113 -1.69 -16.00 5.05
C LYS A 113 -1.71 -15.08 3.83
N GLY A 114 -0.79 -15.26 2.91
CA GLY A 114 -0.60 -14.42 1.72
C GLY A 114 0.42 -13.30 1.90
N ALA A 115 0.87 -13.01 3.11
CA ALA A 115 1.86 -11.95 3.37
C ALA A 115 3.33 -12.38 3.26
N ALA A 116 3.60 -13.67 3.02
CA ALA A 116 4.96 -14.22 2.94
C ALA A 116 5.20 -14.86 1.57
N LEU A 117 5.66 -14.05 0.60
CA LEU A 117 5.97 -14.48 -0.77
C LEU A 117 7.48 -14.71 -0.93
N ASP A 118 7.89 -15.42 -2.00
CA ASP A 118 9.31 -15.73 -2.22
C ASP A 118 10.16 -14.49 -2.49
N CYS A 119 9.62 -13.47 -3.15
CA CYS A 119 10.35 -12.25 -3.50
C CYS A 119 9.83 -11.00 -2.78
N ALA A 120 8.92 -11.13 -1.82
CA ALA A 120 8.40 -10.01 -1.05
C ALA A 120 7.91 -10.46 0.33
N ILE A 121 7.93 -9.54 1.29
CA ILE A 121 7.49 -9.79 2.66
C ILE A 121 6.50 -8.71 3.11
N GLY A 122 5.36 -9.15 3.65
CA GLY A 122 4.24 -8.29 4.01
C GLY A 122 4.57 -7.27 5.09
N THR A 123 4.14 -6.04 4.87
CA THR A 123 4.28 -4.95 5.84
C THR A 123 2.94 -4.57 6.47
N ILE A 124 1.87 -4.46 5.68
CA ILE A 124 0.52 -4.15 6.17
C ILE A 124 -0.55 -4.99 5.48
N VAL A 125 -1.70 -5.10 6.18
CA VAL A 125 -2.99 -5.48 5.60
C VAL A 125 -3.83 -4.20 5.47
N PHE A 126 -4.41 -3.95 4.31
CA PHE A 126 -5.31 -2.82 4.09
C PHE A 126 -6.62 -3.26 3.45
N GLY A 127 -7.67 -2.44 3.60
CA GLY A 127 -8.96 -2.62 2.94
C GLY A 127 -9.19 -1.56 1.89
N THR A 128 -9.55 -1.97 0.66
CA THR A 128 -10.25 -1.07 -0.24
C THR A 128 -11.73 -1.11 0.13
N ILE A 129 -12.32 0.06 0.39
CA ILE A 129 -13.63 0.23 0.99
C ILE A 129 -14.45 1.28 0.25
N TYR A 130 -15.72 1.40 0.59
CA TYR A 130 -16.52 2.56 0.24
C TYR A 130 -16.48 3.56 1.40
N ALA A 131 -16.38 4.85 1.06
CA ALA A 131 -16.45 5.94 2.03
C ALA A 131 -17.44 7.00 1.56
N TYR A 132 -18.02 7.72 2.51
CA TYR A 132 -18.92 8.82 2.21
C TYR A 132 -18.77 9.98 3.19
N ASP A 133 -19.15 11.16 2.71
CA ASP A 133 -19.29 12.35 3.54
C ASP A 133 -20.63 12.28 4.28
N ALA A 134 -20.60 12.10 5.61
CA ALA A 134 -21.81 11.96 6.42
C ALA A 134 -22.68 13.22 6.44
N ASP A 135 -22.10 14.40 6.18
CA ASP A 135 -22.84 15.66 6.10
C ASP A 135 -23.78 15.70 4.89
N LYS A 136 -23.53 14.89 3.86
CA LYS A 136 -24.41 14.71 2.69
C LYS A 136 -25.62 13.81 2.99
N PHE A 137 -25.58 13.02 4.08
CA PHE A 137 -26.58 12.02 4.41
C PHE A 137 -27.07 12.14 5.86
N PRO A 138 -27.70 13.28 6.26
CA PRO A 138 -28.06 13.56 7.65
C PRO A 138 -29.10 12.59 8.22
N ASN A 139 -29.88 11.90 7.35
CA ASN A 139 -30.89 10.93 7.75
C ASN A 139 -30.41 9.46 7.72
N GLY A 140 -29.10 9.25 7.62
CA GLY A 140 -28.48 7.94 7.50
C GLY A 140 -27.83 7.72 6.14
N GLY A 141 -26.55 7.28 6.15
CA GLY A 141 -25.77 7.02 4.95
C GLY A 141 -25.82 5.56 4.51
N PRO A 142 -25.10 5.24 3.40
CA PRO A 142 -24.99 3.88 2.89
C PRO A 142 -24.38 2.93 3.92
N GLN A 143 -24.81 1.67 3.90
CA GLN A 143 -24.34 0.63 4.82
C GLN A 143 -23.81 -0.61 4.09
N THR A 144 -24.15 -0.75 2.81
CA THR A 144 -23.77 -1.93 2.01
C THR A 144 -23.09 -1.54 0.70
N ALA A 145 -22.43 -2.52 0.09
CA ALA A 145 -21.88 -2.37 -1.27
C ALA A 145 -22.97 -1.95 -2.28
N ALA A 146 -24.16 -2.56 -2.20
CA ALA A 146 -25.31 -2.22 -3.06
C ALA A 146 -25.78 -0.77 -2.87
N ASP A 147 -25.74 -0.23 -1.64
CA ASP A 147 -26.10 1.16 -1.37
C ASP A 147 -25.22 2.16 -2.11
N PHE A 148 -23.93 1.83 -2.36
CA PHE A 148 -23.03 2.68 -3.14
C PHE A 148 -23.50 2.83 -4.60
N TRP A 149 -24.14 1.80 -5.17
CA TRP A 149 -24.71 1.80 -6.52
C TRP A 149 -26.13 2.40 -6.58
N ASP A 150 -26.85 2.44 -5.45
CA ASP A 150 -28.20 3.01 -5.41
C ASP A 150 -28.15 4.56 -5.39
N VAL A 151 -28.00 5.14 -6.57
CA VAL A 151 -27.94 6.60 -6.76
C VAL A 151 -29.29 7.30 -6.53
N LYS A 152 -30.40 6.55 -6.46
CA LYS A 152 -31.73 7.10 -6.14
C LYS A 152 -31.92 7.27 -4.65
N LYS A 153 -31.55 6.25 -3.87
CA LYS A 153 -31.58 6.27 -2.41
C LYS A 153 -30.50 7.15 -1.81
N PHE A 154 -29.31 7.11 -2.38
CA PHE A 154 -28.15 7.88 -1.94
C PHE A 154 -27.64 8.76 -3.09
N PRO A 155 -28.25 9.92 -3.31
CA PRO A 155 -27.88 10.78 -4.45
C PRO A 155 -26.52 11.43 -4.28
N GLY A 156 -25.92 11.82 -5.41
CA GLY A 156 -24.67 12.57 -5.48
C GLY A 156 -23.60 11.87 -6.31
N PRO A 157 -22.56 12.60 -6.73
CA PRO A 157 -21.49 12.06 -7.56
C PRO A 157 -20.63 11.04 -6.80
N ARG A 158 -20.05 10.09 -7.56
CA ARG A 158 -19.14 9.05 -7.06
C ARG A 158 -17.71 9.30 -7.56
N ALA A 159 -16.73 8.77 -6.81
CA ALA A 159 -15.40 8.54 -7.31
C ALA A 159 -15.02 7.06 -7.16
N LEU A 160 -14.50 6.46 -8.22
CA LEU A 160 -13.99 5.09 -8.24
C LEU A 160 -12.53 5.07 -8.65
N ARG A 161 -11.82 3.98 -8.31
CA ARG A 161 -10.44 3.80 -8.72
C ARG A 161 -10.37 3.56 -10.24
N LYS A 162 -9.43 4.21 -10.91
CA LYS A 162 -9.12 3.98 -12.33
C LYS A 162 -8.27 2.71 -12.48
N SER A 163 -8.83 1.59 -12.12
CA SER A 163 -8.21 0.27 -12.21
C SER A 163 -9.31 -0.78 -12.28
N PRO A 164 -9.19 -1.84 -13.08
CA PRO A 164 -10.11 -2.97 -13.02
C PRO A 164 -10.04 -3.68 -11.68
N LYS A 165 -8.83 -3.82 -11.10
CA LYS A 165 -8.59 -4.44 -9.79
C LYS A 165 -9.38 -3.70 -8.70
N THR A 166 -10.12 -4.44 -7.93
CA THR A 166 -11.12 -4.05 -6.92
C THR A 166 -12.39 -3.42 -7.49
N THR A 167 -12.35 -2.80 -8.67
CA THR A 167 -13.52 -2.16 -9.28
C THR A 167 -14.48 -3.19 -9.90
N LEU A 168 -13.94 -4.24 -10.55
CA LEU A 168 -14.74 -5.33 -11.09
C LEU A 168 -15.37 -6.18 -9.97
N GLU A 169 -14.58 -6.48 -8.94
CA GLU A 169 -15.07 -7.19 -7.76
C GLU A 169 -16.19 -6.41 -7.06
N PHE A 170 -16.02 -5.11 -6.86
CA PHE A 170 -17.04 -4.26 -6.26
C PHE A 170 -18.32 -4.22 -7.08
N ALA A 171 -18.21 -4.22 -8.40
CA ALA A 171 -19.38 -4.30 -9.27
C ALA A 171 -20.14 -5.62 -9.06
N LEU A 172 -19.43 -6.76 -8.99
CA LEU A 172 -20.06 -8.06 -8.75
C LEU A 172 -20.70 -8.16 -7.37
N VAL A 173 -20.02 -7.68 -6.31
CA VAL A 173 -20.58 -7.66 -4.96
C VAL A 173 -21.85 -6.78 -4.91
N ALA A 174 -21.82 -5.61 -5.54
CA ALA A 174 -22.98 -4.73 -5.64
C ALA A 174 -24.12 -5.33 -6.49
N ASP A 175 -23.80 -6.26 -7.39
CA ASP A 175 -24.77 -7.01 -8.19
C ASP A 175 -25.27 -8.30 -7.49
N GLY A 176 -24.91 -8.49 -6.22
CA GLY A 176 -25.38 -9.57 -5.35
C GLY A 176 -24.59 -10.86 -5.46
N VAL A 177 -23.39 -10.86 -6.03
CA VAL A 177 -22.47 -12.01 -5.95
C VAL A 177 -21.92 -12.08 -4.52
N PRO A 178 -22.05 -13.24 -3.84
CA PRO A 178 -21.42 -13.45 -2.54
C PRO A 178 -19.90 -13.18 -2.60
N THR A 179 -19.35 -12.59 -1.55
CA THR A 179 -17.93 -12.23 -1.55
C THR A 179 -16.98 -13.42 -1.72
N GLU A 180 -17.36 -14.59 -1.24
CA GLU A 180 -16.63 -15.86 -1.43
C GLU A 180 -16.62 -16.36 -2.88
N ASP A 181 -17.61 -15.99 -3.69
CA ASP A 181 -17.77 -16.46 -5.09
C ASP A 181 -17.21 -15.48 -6.12
N VAL A 182 -16.76 -14.29 -5.71
CA VAL A 182 -16.35 -13.20 -6.63
C VAL A 182 -15.32 -13.67 -7.65
N TYR A 183 -14.29 -14.40 -7.23
CA TYR A 183 -13.25 -14.86 -8.14
C TYR A 183 -13.65 -16.11 -8.94
N GLU A 184 -14.59 -16.94 -8.46
CA GLU A 184 -15.18 -17.99 -9.27
C GLU A 184 -15.94 -17.38 -10.45
N VAL A 185 -16.69 -16.31 -10.20
CA VAL A 185 -17.42 -15.57 -11.24
C VAL A 185 -16.46 -14.85 -12.18
N LEU A 186 -15.45 -14.12 -11.67
CA LEU A 186 -14.47 -13.38 -12.49
C LEU A 186 -13.60 -14.29 -13.37
N ASN A 187 -13.40 -15.55 -13.00
CA ASN A 187 -12.70 -16.52 -13.83
C ASN A 187 -13.49 -17.00 -15.06
N THR A 188 -14.66 -16.42 -15.32
CA THR A 188 -15.50 -16.73 -16.49
C THR A 188 -15.69 -15.50 -17.36
N PRO A 189 -15.73 -15.66 -18.71
CA PRO A 189 -16.04 -14.55 -19.61
C PRO A 189 -17.38 -13.88 -19.27
N GLU A 190 -18.40 -14.66 -18.92
CA GLU A 190 -19.74 -14.18 -18.56
C GLU A 190 -19.71 -13.35 -17.28
N GLY A 191 -18.89 -13.74 -16.30
CA GLY A 191 -18.71 -12.99 -15.05
C GLY A 191 -18.00 -11.67 -15.27
N ILE A 192 -17.00 -11.63 -16.14
CA ILE A 192 -16.35 -10.38 -16.54
C ILE A 192 -17.34 -9.45 -17.22
N GLU A 193 -18.15 -9.96 -18.19
CA GLU A 193 -19.20 -9.17 -18.85
C GLU A 193 -20.22 -8.63 -17.84
N ARG A 194 -20.62 -9.46 -16.86
CA ARG A 194 -21.54 -9.06 -15.79
C ARG A 194 -20.97 -7.91 -14.94
N ALA A 195 -19.68 -7.97 -14.59
CA ALA A 195 -19.01 -6.89 -13.86
C ALA A 195 -19.02 -5.57 -14.65
N PHE A 196 -18.68 -5.61 -15.94
CA PHE A 196 -18.71 -4.42 -16.81
C PHE A 196 -20.13 -3.88 -17.00
N ALA A 197 -21.14 -4.75 -17.18
CA ALA A 197 -22.54 -4.34 -17.27
C ALA A 197 -22.99 -3.61 -15.99
N LYS A 198 -22.56 -4.09 -14.83
CA LYS A 198 -22.85 -3.41 -13.55
C LYS A 198 -22.12 -2.07 -13.42
N LEU A 199 -20.92 -1.96 -13.95
CA LEU A 199 -20.20 -0.68 -14.02
C LEU A 199 -20.87 0.32 -14.95
N ASP A 200 -21.51 -0.13 -16.04
CA ASP A 200 -22.27 0.75 -16.95
C ASP A 200 -23.45 1.42 -16.22
N GLU A 201 -24.06 0.76 -15.22
CA GLU A 201 -25.16 1.35 -14.44
C GLU A 201 -24.70 2.56 -13.61
N ILE A 202 -23.51 2.49 -12.99
CA ILE A 202 -23.01 3.56 -12.11
C ILE A 202 -22.20 4.62 -12.85
N ARG A 203 -21.62 4.28 -14.01
CA ARG A 203 -20.72 5.12 -14.78
C ARG A 203 -21.22 6.55 -14.99
N PRO A 204 -22.51 6.82 -15.34
CA PRO A 204 -23.02 8.19 -15.50
C PRO A 204 -22.92 9.04 -14.22
N ASN A 205 -22.80 8.41 -13.05
CA ASN A 205 -22.70 9.07 -11.75
C ASN A 205 -21.27 9.15 -11.22
N VAL A 206 -20.28 8.57 -11.93
CA VAL A 206 -18.87 8.65 -11.56
C VAL A 206 -18.28 9.93 -12.11
N LYS A 207 -18.06 10.91 -11.23
CA LYS A 207 -17.47 12.21 -11.58
C LYS A 207 -15.97 12.09 -11.80
N VAL A 208 -15.28 11.24 -10.99
CA VAL A 208 -13.83 11.11 -11.04
C VAL A 208 -13.41 9.65 -10.94
N TRP A 209 -12.53 9.26 -11.86
CA TRP A 209 -11.78 8.01 -11.80
C TRP A 209 -10.38 8.32 -11.23
N TRP A 210 -10.19 8.04 -9.94
CA TRP A 210 -8.98 8.42 -9.24
C TRP A 210 -7.82 7.43 -9.48
N THR A 211 -6.58 7.94 -9.42
CA THR A 211 -5.36 7.15 -9.62
C THR A 211 -4.44 7.14 -8.41
N ALA A 212 -4.46 8.19 -7.58
CA ALA A 212 -3.62 8.32 -6.40
C ALA A 212 -4.46 8.26 -5.12
N GLY A 213 -3.97 7.57 -4.09
CA GLY A 213 -4.72 7.29 -2.86
C GLY A 213 -5.15 8.51 -2.03
N ALA A 214 -4.55 9.68 -2.25
CA ALA A 214 -4.99 10.92 -1.61
C ALA A 214 -6.21 11.56 -2.31
N GLN A 215 -6.46 11.25 -3.58
CA GLN A 215 -7.53 11.88 -4.37
C GLN A 215 -8.93 11.65 -3.79
N PRO A 216 -9.37 10.42 -3.43
CA PRO A 216 -10.72 10.23 -2.90
C PRO A 216 -10.98 11.02 -1.61
N VAL A 217 -9.97 11.14 -0.74
CA VAL A 217 -10.07 11.96 0.48
C VAL A 217 -10.28 13.43 0.13
N GLN A 218 -9.50 13.96 -0.81
CA GLN A 218 -9.63 15.36 -1.25
C GLN A 218 -10.98 15.62 -1.92
N LEU A 219 -11.43 14.74 -2.81
CA LEU A 219 -12.71 14.85 -3.50
C LEU A 219 -13.91 14.87 -2.53
N LEU A 220 -13.87 14.05 -1.48
CA LEU A 220 -14.85 14.06 -0.40
C LEU A 220 -14.77 15.37 0.41
N ALA A 221 -13.55 15.80 0.76
CA ALA A 221 -13.30 17.00 1.57
C ALA A 221 -13.74 18.29 0.89
N ASP A 222 -13.60 18.37 -0.44
CA ASP A 222 -14.01 19.50 -1.26
C ASP A 222 -15.51 19.44 -1.63
N GLY A 223 -16.19 18.36 -1.25
CA GLY A 223 -17.60 18.13 -1.57
C GLY A 223 -17.86 17.86 -3.06
N GLU A 224 -16.82 17.54 -3.82
CA GLU A 224 -16.91 17.22 -5.25
C GLU A 224 -17.64 15.91 -5.52
N VAL A 225 -17.52 14.97 -4.59
CA VAL A 225 -18.24 13.71 -4.58
C VAL A 225 -18.93 13.49 -3.25
N ALA A 226 -20.01 12.70 -3.26
CA ALA A 226 -20.71 12.31 -2.03
C ALA A 226 -20.14 11.01 -1.46
N MET A 227 -19.64 10.14 -2.34
CA MET A 227 -19.07 8.84 -2.00
C MET A 227 -17.86 8.54 -2.87
N ALA A 228 -16.95 7.74 -2.34
CA ALA A 228 -15.77 7.28 -3.07
C ALA A 228 -15.38 5.86 -2.66
N THR A 229 -14.80 5.08 -3.58
CA THR A 229 -13.94 3.98 -3.18
C THR A 229 -12.62 4.57 -2.69
N ALA A 230 -12.04 3.99 -1.65
CA ALA A 230 -10.80 4.52 -1.04
C ALA A 230 -10.07 3.41 -0.26
N TRP A 231 -8.85 3.66 0.15
CA TRP A 231 -8.14 2.82 1.11
C TRP A 231 -8.48 3.26 2.54
N ASN A 232 -8.85 2.31 3.38
CA ASN A 232 -9.39 2.57 4.73
C ASN A 232 -8.50 3.49 5.58
N GLY A 233 -7.19 3.28 5.56
CA GLY A 233 -6.25 4.09 6.36
C GLY A 233 -6.24 5.57 5.97
N ARG A 234 -6.48 5.90 4.68
CA ARG A 234 -6.56 7.28 4.21
C ARG A 234 -7.81 7.99 4.75
N ILE A 235 -8.93 7.28 4.77
CA ILE A 235 -10.18 7.81 5.35
C ILE A 235 -10.04 7.95 6.86
N TYR A 236 -9.44 6.94 7.53
CA TYR A 236 -9.16 7.02 8.96
C TYR A 236 -8.31 8.26 9.31
N ASP A 237 -7.25 8.50 8.56
CA ASP A 237 -6.36 9.65 8.76
C ASP A 237 -7.12 10.98 8.65
N ALA A 238 -7.93 11.15 7.60
CA ALA A 238 -8.77 12.33 7.40
C ALA A 238 -9.79 12.54 8.55
N VAL A 239 -10.40 11.46 9.04
CA VAL A 239 -11.33 11.54 10.19
C VAL A 239 -10.59 11.87 11.47
N LYS A 240 -9.45 11.22 11.72
CA LYS A 240 -8.72 11.32 13.00
C LYS A 240 -7.96 12.63 13.12
N ASN A 241 -7.23 13.00 12.09
CA ASN A 241 -6.30 14.13 12.10
C ASN A 241 -6.91 15.40 11.51
N ASP A 242 -7.61 15.31 10.37
CA ASP A 242 -8.22 16.46 9.69
C ASP A 242 -9.66 16.75 10.15
N LYS A 243 -10.20 15.93 11.08
CA LYS A 243 -11.55 16.09 11.67
C LYS A 243 -12.68 16.07 10.63
N LYS A 244 -12.48 15.37 9.52
CA LYS A 244 -13.53 15.20 8.51
C LYS A 244 -14.63 14.25 9.01
N ASN A 245 -15.88 14.53 8.64
CA ASN A 245 -17.03 13.70 9.01
C ASN A 245 -17.29 12.58 7.99
N PHE A 246 -16.22 11.82 7.66
CA PHE A 246 -16.34 10.69 6.74
C PHE A 246 -16.70 9.41 7.49
N LYS A 247 -17.41 8.53 6.80
CA LYS A 247 -17.75 7.18 7.30
C LYS A 247 -17.29 6.14 6.31
N ILE A 248 -16.84 5.00 6.85
CA ILE A 248 -16.46 3.82 6.08
C ILE A 248 -17.62 2.84 6.06
N VAL A 249 -17.90 2.27 4.89
CA VAL A 249 -18.77 1.11 4.71
C VAL A 249 -17.84 -0.09 4.51
N TRP A 250 -17.83 -0.99 5.48
CA TRP A 250 -16.96 -2.17 5.49
C TRP A 250 -17.56 -3.37 4.72
N ASP A 251 -18.86 -3.33 4.46
CA ASP A 251 -19.55 -4.36 3.70
C ASP A 251 -18.95 -4.49 2.29
N GLY A 252 -18.53 -5.70 1.94
CA GLY A 252 -17.89 -5.97 0.66
C GLY A 252 -16.46 -5.40 0.55
N GLN A 253 -15.75 -5.12 1.65
CA GLN A 253 -14.37 -4.65 1.57
C GLN A 253 -13.45 -5.68 0.91
N ALA A 254 -12.56 -5.20 0.05
CA ALA A 254 -11.49 -5.98 -0.54
C ALA A 254 -10.23 -5.86 0.31
N LEU A 255 -9.74 -6.98 0.86
CA LEU A 255 -8.52 -7.04 1.66
C LEU A 255 -7.31 -7.34 0.78
N ASP A 256 -6.28 -6.54 0.92
CA ASP A 256 -5.01 -6.76 0.22
C ASP A 256 -3.82 -6.46 1.14
N PHE A 257 -2.63 -6.70 0.65
CA PHE A 257 -1.37 -6.51 1.35
C PHE A 257 -0.51 -5.47 0.65
N ASN A 258 0.32 -4.80 1.43
CA ASN A 258 1.55 -4.21 0.92
C ASN A 258 2.75 -5.01 1.43
N LEU A 259 3.76 -5.14 0.58
CA LEU A 259 4.94 -5.97 0.84
C LEU A 259 6.20 -5.20 0.46
N TRP A 260 7.24 -5.34 1.28
CA TRP A 260 8.58 -4.91 0.89
C TRP A 260 9.18 -5.89 -0.11
N ALA A 261 9.64 -5.37 -1.22
CA ALA A 261 10.41 -6.10 -2.23
C ALA A 261 11.72 -5.35 -2.54
N ILE A 262 12.69 -6.07 -3.07
CA ILE A 262 13.99 -5.52 -3.47
C ILE A 262 14.11 -5.71 -4.99
N PRO A 263 14.22 -4.63 -5.78
CA PRO A 263 14.49 -4.74 -7.21
C PRO A 263 15.81 -5.47 -7.47
N LYS A 264 15.85 -6.29 -8.51
CA LYS A 264 17.10 -6.92 -8.93
C LYS A 264 18.06 -5.85 -9.44
N GLY A 265 19.30 -5.86 -8.95
CA GLY A 265 20.28 -4.82 -9.26
C GLY A 265 20.21 -3.59 -8.35
N ALA A 266 19.43 -3.62 -7.25
CA ALA A 266 19.45 -2.58 -6.22
C ALA A 266 20.88 -2.31 -5.74
N LYS A 267 21.26 -1.02 -5.68
CA LYS A 267 22.64 -0.60 -5.42
C LYS A 267 23.08 -0.90 -3.99
N HIS A 268 22.15 -0.85 -3.05
CA HIS A 268 22.43 -0.98 -1.63
C HIS A 268 21.72 -2.23 -1.04
N LEU A 269 21.91 -3.40 -1.68
CA LEU A 269 21.23 -4.65 -1.34
C LEU A 269 21.33 -5.01 0.15
N ASP A 270 22.50 -4.84 0.76
CA ASP A 270 22.70 -5.17 2.19
C ASP A 270 21.94 -4.20 3.10
N LEU A 271 21.87 -2.93 2.75
CA LEU A 271 21.06 -1.94 3.48
C LEU A 271 19.57 -2.23 3.32
N ALA A 272 19.11 -2.62 2.12
CA ALA A 272 17.74 -3.01 1.86
C ALA A 272 17.33 -4.21 2.73
N LYS A 273 18.17 -5.25 2.82
CA LYS A 273 17.95 -6.40 3.70
C LYS A 273 17.92 -6.01 5.18
N GLN A 274 18.82 -5.14 5.62
CA GLN A 274 18.85 -4.62 6.99
C GLN A 274 17.58 -3.82 7.31
N PHE A 275 17.13 -2.98 6.37
CA PHE A 275 15.89 -2.22 6.52
C PHE A 275 14.68 -3.16 6.65
N ILE A 276 14.52 -4.13 5.75
CA ILE A 276 13.43 -5.10 5.82
C ILE A 276 13.47 -5.84 7.17
N LYS A 277 14.64 -6.34 7.57
CA LYS A 277 14.79 -6.98 8.90
C LYS A 277 14.37 -6.06 10.05
N PHE A 278 14.72 -4.78 9.97
CA PHE A 278 14.34 -3.79 10.98
C PHE A 278 12.83 -3.60 11.04
N THR A 279 12.14 -3.53 9.90
CA THR A 279 10.67 -3.35 9.85
C THR A 279 9.91 -4.59 10.32
N MET A 280 10.53 -5.77 10.27
CA MET A 280 9.95 -7.03 10.75
C MET A 280 10.13 -7.26 12.26
N ASP A 281 10.81 -6.37 12.98
CA ASP A 281 10.80 -6.39 14.42
C ASP A 281 9.37 -6.10 14.94
N PRO A 282 8.78 -6.96 15.80
CA PRO A 282 7.40 -6.80 16.25
C PRO A 282 7.09 -5.47 16.92
N ASP A 283 8.05 -4.90 17.67
CA ASP A 283 7.87 -3.60 18.34
C ASP A 283 7.98 -2.43 17.35
N VAL A 284 8.72 -2.61 16.27
CA VAL A 284 8.84 -1.63 15.18
C VAL A 284 7.58 -1.67 14.31
N MET A 285 7.14 -2.87 13.88
CA MET A 285 5.93 -3.02 13.06
C MET A 285 4.68 -2.48 13.78
N ALA A 286 4.55 -2.74 15.08
CA ALA A 286 3.41 -2.23 15.87
C ALA A 286 3.29 -0.70 15.88
N LYS A 287 4.39 0.03 15.66
CA LYS A 287 4.37 1.51 15.67
C LYS A 287 3.59 2.09 14.50
N GLN A 288 3.58 1.43 13.33
CA GLN A 288 2.86 1.97 12.17
C GLN A 288 1.37 2.10 12.43
N SER A 289 0.76 1.14 13.13
CA SER A 289 -0.66 1.19 13.49
C SER A 289 -1.03 2.38 14.39
N GLN A 290 -0.04 3.05 15.03
CA GLN A 290 -0.30 4.27 15.81
C GLN A 290 -0.58 5.49 14.91
N TYR A 291 -0.14 5.45 13.67
CA TYR A 291 -0.25 6.56 12.72
C TYR A 291 -1.35 6.36 11.69
N ILE A 292 -1.65 5.10 11.33
CA ILE A 292 -2.64 4.76 10.30
C ILE A 292 -3.31 3.43 10.64
N SER A 293 -4.62 3.27 10.34
CA SER A 293 -5.39 2.08 10.68
C SER A 293 -5.20 0.93 9.68
N TYR A 294 -3.95 0.53 9.42
CA TYR A 294 -3.62 -0.67 8.68
C TYR A 294 -3.23 -1.80 9.61
N GLY A 295 -3.62 -3.02 9.27
CA GLY A 295 -3.31 -4.21 10.07
C GLY A 295 -1.84 -4.62 9.91
N PRO A 296 -1.18 -5.10 10.98
CA PRO A 296 0.15 -5.70 10.87
C PRO A 296 0.07 -7.07 10.19
N THR A 297 1.15 -7.48 9.54
CA THR A 297 1.24 -8.79 8.86
C THR A 297 1.84 -9.88 9.73
N LEU A 298 2.55 -9.55 10.81
CA LEU A 298 2.97 -10.53 11.81
C LEU A 298 1.81 -10.81 12.78
N LEU A 299 1.43 -12.09 12.94
CA LEU A 299 0.28 -12.51 13.77
C LEU A 299 0.41 -12.06 15.23
N GLU A 300 1.61 -12.11 15.80
CA GLU A 300 1.85 -11.68 17.18
C GLU A 300 1.67 -10.17 17.38
N VAL A 301 1.92 -9.36 16.34
CA VAL A 301 1.84 -7.89 16.42
C VAL A 301 0.40 -7.42 16.56
N GLY A 302 -0.58 -8.17 16.04
CA GLY A 302 -2.00 -7.86 16.21
C GLY A 302 -2.40 -7.63 17.67
N LYS A 303 -1.74 -8.33 18.61
CA LYS A 303 -1.97 -8.18 20.06
C LYS A 303 -1.33 -6.92 20.66
N ARG A 304 -0.47 -6.24 19.94
CA ARG A 304 0.26 -5.02 20.36
C ARG A 304 -0.36 -3.74 19.80
N VAL A 305 -1.31 -3.87 18.88
CA VAL A 305 -2.03 -2.71 18.32
C VAL A 305 -2.81 -2.01 19.44
N PRO A 306 -2.73 -0.67 19.53
CA PRO A 306 -3.46 0.08 20.54
C PRO A 306 -4.97 -0.18 20.48
N GLN A 307 -5.61 -0.37 21.65
CA GLN A 307 -7.03 -0.73 21.78
C GLN A 307 -7.97 0.25 21.05
N ASN A 308 -7.61 1.53 21.06
CA ASN A 308 -8.40 2.59 20.42
C ASN A 308 -8.35 2.57 18.88
N ILE A 309 -7.52 1.73 18.28
CA ILE A 309 -7.39 1.60 16.82
C ILE A 309 -7.98 0.27 16.32
N LEU A 310 -8.08 -0.74 17.21
CA LEU A 310 -8.50 -2.09 16.81
C LEU A 310 -9.81 -2.12 16.02
N ALA A 311 -10.80 -1.30 16.41
CA ALA A 311 -12.10 -1.23 15.72
C ALA A 311 -12.02 -0.61 14.31
N ASP A 312 -10.97 0.17 14.05
CA ASP A 312 -10.75 0.85 12.77
C ASP A 312 -9.84 0.06 11.82
N LEU A 313 -9.36 -1.12 12.26
CA LEU A 313 -8.56 -2.00 11.39
C LEU A 313 -9.45 -2.72 10.36
N PRO A 314 -8.97 -2.92 9.13
CA PRO A 314 -9.71 -3.72 8.15
C PRO A 314 -9.87 -5.17 8.60
N THR A 315 -8.98 -5.65 9.48
CA THR A 315 -8.97 -7.01 10.05
C THR A 315 -9.77 -7.12 11.36
N ALA A 316 -10.45 -6.06 11.82
CA ALA A 316 -11.34 -6.15 12.98
C ALA A 316 -12.48 -7.14 12.71
N PRO A 317 -12.91 -7.98 13.69
CA PRO A 317 -13.92 -9.02 13.46
C PRO A 317 -15.23 -8.50 12.84
N GLU A 318 -15.68 -7.32 13.27
CA GLU A 318 -16.89 -6.69 12.72
C GLU A 318 -16.71 -6.26 11.26
N ASN A 319 -15.53 -5.75 10.91
CA ASN A 319 -15.20 -5.27 9.57
C ASN A 319 -14.96 -6.43 8.59
N MET A 320 -14.63 -7.61 9.11
CA MET A 320 -14.38 -8.84 8.33
C MET A 320 -15.64 -9.61 7.92
N LYS A 321 -16.82 -9.25 8.41
CA LYS A 321 -18.04 -10.05 8.24
C LYS A 321 -18.40 -10.36 6.79
N ASN A 322 -18.18 -9.42 5.88
CA ASN A 322 -18.44 -9.58 4.45
C ASN A 322 -17.23 -9.08 3.64
N ALA A 323 -16.02 -9.40 4.13
CA ALA A 323 -14.76 -9.06 3.46
C ALA A 323 -14.32 -10.23 2.57
N TYR A 324 -13.57 -9.92 1.51
CA TYR A 324 -12.90 -10.94 0.69
C TYR A 324 -11.43 -10.57 0.47
N PRO A 325 -10.54 -11.57 0.40
CA PRO A 325 -9.16 -11.31 0.01
C PRO A 325 -9.08 -11.05 -1.49
N VAL A 326 -8.30 -10.07 -1.90
CA VAL A 326 -7.93 -9.89 -3.30
C VAL A 326 -7.08 -11.07 -3.74
N SER A 327 -7.44 -11.72 -4.85
CA SER A 327 -6.69 -12.85 -5.39
C SER A 327 -5.44 -12.35 -6.13
N ALA A 328 -4.28 -12.58 -5.51
CA ALA A 328 -3.00 -12.23 -6.13
C ALA A 328 -2.74 -13.03 -7.41
N ASP A 329 -3.09 -14.33 -7.40
CA ASP A 329 -2.91 -15.22 -8.55
C ASP A 329 -3.78 -14.75 -9.73
N PHE A 330 -5.08 -14.48 -9.48
CA PHE A 330 -5.98 -13.96 -10.52
C PHE A 330 -5.42 -12.68 -11.15
N TRP A 331 -5.00 -11.72 -10.33
CA TRP A 331 -4.49 -10.45 -10.86
C TRP A 331 -3.09 -10.54 -11.45
N ALA A 332 -2.26 -11.51 -11.03
CA ALA A 332 -0.98 -11.78 -11.69
C ALA A 332 -1.20 -12.29 -13.14
N ASP A 333 -2.25 -13.08 -13.36
CA ASP A 333 -2.55 -13.69 -14.66
C ASP A 333 -3.37 -12.77 -15.59
N HIS A 334 -4.23 -11.89 -15.03
CA HIS A 334 -5.26 -11.16 -15.81
C HIS A 334 -5.11 -9.63 -15.81
N ASP A 335 -4.16 -9.05 -15.06
CA ASP A 335 -4.08 -7.58 -14.88
C ASP A 335 -3.89 -6.85 -16.21
N GLU A 336 -3.00 -7.33 -17.08
CA GLU A 336 -2.70 -6.68 -18.36
C GLU A 336 -3.94 -6.64 -19.27
N GLU A 337 -4.57 -7.79 -19.50
CA GLU A 337 -5.76 -7.92 -20.35
C GLU A 337 -6.93 -7.09 -19.80
N LEU A 338 -7.22 -7.21 -18.51
CA LEU A 338 -8.35 -6.52 -17.89
C LEU A 338 -8.11 -5.02 -17.80
N THR A 339 -6.86 -4.58 -17.61
CA THR A 339 -6.49 -3.16 -17.62
C THR A 339 -6.67 -2.56 -19.02
N GLU A 340 -6.24 -3.25 -20.08
CA GLU A 340 -6.48 -2.81 -21.46
C GLU A 340 -7.99 -2.70 -21.73
N ARG A 341 -8.75 -3.74 -21.43
CA ARG A 341 -10.20 -3.77 -21.58
C ARG A 341 -10.90 -2.66 -20.80
N PHE A 342 -10.49 -2.43 -19.56
CA PHE A 342 -11.04 -1.39 -18.71
C PHE A 342 -10.77 0.02 -19.28
N ASN A 343 -9.57 0.25 -19.80
CA ASN A 343 -9.22 1.52 -20.44
C ASN A 343 -10.04 1.78 -21.71
N ILE A 344 -10.25 0.74 -22.54
CA ILE A 344 -11.13 0.82 -23.71
C ILE A 344 -12.56 1.11 -23.29
N TRP A 345 -13.06 0.46 -22.23
CA TRP A 345 -14.39 0.68 -21.68
C TRP A 345 -14.55 2.12 -21.14
N LEU A 346 -13.55 2.66 -20.44
CA LEU A 346 -13.56 4.04 -19.94
C LEU A 346 -13.61 5.09 -21.07
N ALA A 347 -13.04 4.79 -22.23
CA ALA A 347 -12.95 5.71 -23.37
C ALA A 347 -14.26 5.84 -24.17
N LYS A 348 -15.22 4.92 -23.97
CA LYS A 348 -16.56 4.97 -24.60
C LYS A 348 -17.43 6.06 -23.97
#